data_74e650ae8c37f6c525e4870cf4f9b7ff
#
_entry.id   74e650ae8c37f6c525e4870cf4f9b7ff
#
_cell.length_a   1.000
_cell.length_b   1.000
_cell.length_c   1.000
_cell.angle_alpha   90.00
_cell.angle_beta   90.00
_cell.angle_gamma   90.00
#
_symmetry.space_group_name_H-M   'P 1'
#
loop_
_entity.id
_entity.type
_entity.pdbx_description
1 polymer ?
#
loop_
_entity_poly.entity_id
_entity_poly.type
_entity_poly.pdbx_seq_one_letter_code
_entity_poly.pdbx_strand_id
1 'polypeptide(L)'
;MNGVSLGKKALSQRGTKNQYAYTVAYAAGTLVANGYDASGNLIAQDIQYTAGAPAKLALSSDKTAVSTASDDLVYITCDVLDKNATLCPNADNSVAFTVVGGTIIGTDNGHGANVEKLSGSTHAAFSGKCLCVVKHDGASGTMKITATANGLAAGTISVTKGETTIAATAPAASFVDATNPPMRDVSEPAEAAPTISAISADKTTAALNEEITFTLTVANTTSIRVYIDGSVNRYIYDVTDGTMTYKLSFTDAGSGTRTVAFEPCRGDVVGAKTAGMVITLANS
;
A
#
# COMPACT_ATOMS: atom_id res chain seq x y z
N MET A 1 -15.68 -0.50 -0.89
CA MET A 1 -14.37 -0.76 -0.31
C MET A 1 -14.07 -2.23 -0.44
N ASN A 2 -12.94 -2.60 -1.03
CA ASN A 2 -12.53 -3.99 -1.26
C ASN A 2 -13.61 -4.86 -1.93
N GLY A 3 -14.26 -4.33 -2.96
CA GLY A 3 -15.36 -4.99 -3.68
C GLY A 3 -16.72 -4.99 -2.97
N VAL A 4 -16.77 -4.56 -1.70
CA VAL A 4 -18.04 -4.47 -0.95
C VAL A 4 -18.63 -3.08 -1.08
N SER A 5 -19.91 -3.00 -1.51
CA SER A 5 -20.62 -1.73 -1.63
C SER A 5 -20.90 -1.11 -0.26
N LEU A 6 -20.58 0.17 -0.13
CA LEU A 6 -20.92 0.98 1.04
C LEU A 6 -22.27 1.68 0.89
N GLY A 7 -23.03 1.33 -0.14
CA GLY A 7 -24.31 1.92 -0.48
C GLY A 7 -24.19 3.11 -1.44
N LYS A 8 -25.35 3.60 -1.88
CA LYS A 8 -25.47 4.76 -2.77
C LYS A 8 -26.07 5.94 -2.01
N LYS A 9 -25.65 7.15 -2.38
CA LYS A 9 -26.25 8.40 -1.90
C LYS A 9 -26.81 9.18 -3.07
N ALA A 10 -28.07 9.58 -2.96
CA ALA A 10 -28.74 10.38 -3.97
C ALA A 10 -28.26 11.85 -3.93
N LEU A 11 -28.49 12.59 -5.02
CA LEU A 11 -28.15 14.02 -5.12
C LEU A 11 -28.77 14.84 -3.98
N SER A 12 -29.97 14.49 -3.53
CA SER A 12 -30.67 15.12 -2.40
C SER A 12 -29.95 14.94 -1.05
N GLN A 13 -29.05 13.96 -0.94
CA GLN A 13 -28.25 13.68 0.28
C GLN A 13 -26.89 14.38 0.25
N ARG A 14 -26.65 15.22 -0.74
CA ARG A 14 -25.44 16.02 -0.88
C ARG A 14 -25.37 17.05 0.25
N GLY A 15 -24.24 17.11 0.93
CA GLY A 15 -23.99 18.12 1.95
C GLY A 15 -23.80 19.52 1.37
N THR A 16 -23.82 20.54 2.22
CA THR A 16 -23.71 21.97 1.84
C THR A 16 -22.43 22.31 1.08
N LYS A 17 -21.38 21.50 1.22
CA LYS A 17 -20.09 21.64 0.52
C LYS A 17 -20.00 20.80 -0.75
N ASN A 18 -21.12 20.37 -1.33
CA ASN A 18 -21.17 19.50 -2.52
C ASN A 18 -20.42 18.17 -2.32
N GLN A 19 -20.52 17.58 -1.13
CA GLN A 19 -19.82 16.37 -0.75
C GLN A 19 -20.77 15.29 -0.25
N TYR A 20 -20.35 14.04 -0.40
CA TYR A 20 -20.96 12.88 0.24
C TYR A 20 -19.97 12.30 1.24
N ALA A 21 -20.40 12.04 2.46
CA ALA A 21 -19.57 11.43 3.50
C ALA A 21 -20.03 10.01 3.80
N TYR A 22 -19.07 9.11 3.91
CA TYR A 22 -19.25 7.73 4.39
C TYR A 22 -18.34 7.52 5.59
N THR A 23 -18.89 6.93 6.64
CA THR A 23 -18.10 6.52 7.80
C THR A 23 -17.85 5.03 7.68
N VAL A 24 -16.57 4.65 7.55
CA VAL A 24 -16.15 3.26 7.40
C VAL A 24 -14.93 3.01 8.27
N ALA A 25 -14.79 1.78 8.78
CA ALA A 25 -13.55 1.36 9.40
C ALA A 25 -12.45 1.26 8.31
N TYR A 26 -11.23 1.70 8.65
CA TYR A 26 -10.11 1.51 7.74
C TYR A 26 -9.85 0.01 7.52
N ALA A 27 -9.68 -0.37 6.27
CA ALA A 27 -9.11 -1.64 5.86
C ALA A 27 -8.19 -1.40 4.67
N ALA A 28 -7.03 -2.03 4.66
CA ALA A 28 -6.11 -1.95 3.54
C ALA A 28 -6.77 -2.50 2.26
N GLY A 29 -6.39 -1.97 1.11
CA GLY A 29 -6.91 -2.42 -0.18
C GLY A 29 -7.35 -1.28 -1.09
N THR A 30 -8.53 -1.39 -1.67
CA THR A 30 -9.06 -0.48 -2.69
C THR A 30 -10.34 0.19 -2.24
N LEU A 31 -10.39 1.52 -2.34
CA LEU A 31 -11.58 2.33 -2.16
C LEU A 31 -11.99 2.92 -3.52
N VAL A 32 -13.21 2.64 -3.96
CA VAL A 32 -13.74 3.11 -5.25
C VAL A 32 -14.94 4.02 -5.02
N ALA A 33 -14.92 5.20 -5.61
CA ALA A 33 -16.07 6.10 -5.69
C ALA A 33 -16.60 6.13 -7.13
N ASN A 34 -17.86 5.75 -7.31
CA ASN A 34 -18.54 5.75 -8.60
C ASN A 34 -19.63 6.82 -8.64
N GLY A 35 -19.62 7.65 -9.68
CA GLY A 35 -20.70 8.58 -10.01
C GLY A 35 -21.58 8.02 -11.11
N TYR A 36 -22.90 8.13 -10.93
CA TYR A 36 -23.89 7.63 -11.89
C TYR A 36 -24.84 8.75 -12.30
N ASP A 37 -25.29 8.71 -13.54
CA ASP A 37 -26.38 9.56 -14.04
C ASP A 37 -27.76 9.09 -13.53
N ALA A 38 -28.82 9.82 -13.90
CA ALA A 38 -30.21 9.49 -13.55
C ALA A 38 -30.69 8.15 -14.15
N SER A 39 -30.06 7.71 -15.23
CA SER A 39 -30.35 6.43 -15.89
C SER A 39 -29.57 5.25 -15.31
N GLY A 40 -28.65 5.51 -14.37
CA GLY A 40 -27.83 4.50 -13.73
C GLY A 40 -26.54 4.17 -14.49
N ASN A 41 -26.17 4.94 -15.52
CA ASN A 41 -24.90 4.78 -16.21
C ASN A 41 -23.77 5.36 -15.38
N LEU A 42 -22.64 4.65 -15.34
CA LEU A 42 -21.40 5.15 -14.71
C LEU A 42 -20.84 6.30 -15.55
N ILE A 43 -20.70 7.49 -14.94
CA ILE A 43 -20.19 8.71 -15.61
C ILE A 43 -18.91 9.26 -15.01
N ALA A 44 -18.54 8.81 -13.81
CA ALA A 44 -17.29 9.19 -13.16
C ALA A 44 -16.84 8.10 -12.20
N GLN A 45 -15.53 7.95 -12.05
CA GLN A 45 -14.92 7.02 -11.10
C GLN A 45 -13.63 7.61 -10.55
N ASP A 46 -13.40 7.42 -9.26
CA ASP A 46 -12.11 7.64 -8.61
C ASP A 46 -11.74 6.40 -7.78
N ILE A 47 -10.46 6.06 -7.78
CA ILE A 47 -9.95 4.85 -7.12
C ILE A 47 -8.74 5.22 -6.27
N GLN A 48 -8.80 4.86 -4.99
CA GLN A 48 -7.69 5.00 -4.05
C GLN A 48 -7.20 3.63 -3.61
N TYR A 49 -5.89 3.45 -3.57
CA TYR A 49 -5.23 2.21 -3.15
C TYR A 49 -4.45 2.44 -1.87
N THR A 50 -4.47 1.48 -0.98
CA THR A 50 -3.50 1.44 0.12
C THR A 50 -2.11 1.18 -0.46
N ALA A 51 -1.16 2.02 -0.12
CA ALA A 51 0.23 1.83 -0.52
C ALA A 51 0.89 0.71 0.29
N GLY A 52 1.71 -0.08 -0.38
CA GLY A 52 2.64 -1.01 0.26
C GLY A 52 3.92 -0.30 0.73
N ALA A 53 4.96 -1.09 1.02
CA ALA A 53 6.28 -0.56 1.36
C ALA A 53 6.90 0.19 0.16
N PRO A 54 7.70 1.26 0.40
CA PRO A 54 8.48 1.91 -0.63
C PRO A 54 9.35 0.92 -1.40
N ALA A 55 9.34 0.98 -2.74
CA ALA A 55 10.07 0.05 -3.60
C ALA A 55 10.85 0.73 -4.72
N LYS A 56 10.37 1.87 -5.21
CA LYS A 56 11.00 2.57 -6.35
C LYS A 56 10.74 4.07 -6.31
N LEU A 57 11.57 4.80 -7.05
CA LEU A 57 11.42 6.22 -7.32
C LEU A 57 10.87 6.41 -8.74
N ALA A 58 9.93 7.34 -8.90
CA ALA A 58 9.45 7.78 -10.20
C ALA A 58 9.66 9.28 -10.34
N LEU A 59 10.19 9.70 -11.49
CA LEU A 59 10.40 11.12 -11.80
C LEU A 59 9.38 11.60 -12.81
N SER A 60 8.86 12.78 -12.59
CA SER A 60 8.07 13.55 -13.56
C SER A 60 8.64 14.96 -13.68
N SER A 61 8.39 15.60 -14.82
CA SER A 61 8.87 16.94 -15.13
C SER A 61 7.70 17.83 -15.53
N ASP A 62 7.77 19.09 -15.16
CA ASP A 62 6.84 20.12 -15.65
C ASP A 62 7.00 20.41 -17.16
N LYS A 63 8.17 20.07 -17.73
CA LYS A 63 8.51 20.28 -19.14
C LYS A 63 9.23 19.08 -19.73
N THR A 64 8.93 18.74 -20.97
CA THR A 64 9.64 17.69 -21.72
C THR A 64 10.84 18.23 -22.51
N ALA A 65 10.88 19.56 -22.68
CA ALA A 65 11.97 20.25 -23.36
C ALA A 65 12.16 21.66 -22.78
N VAL A 66 13.36 22.21 -22.91
CA VAL A 66 13.75 23.58 -22.52
C VAL A 66 14.49 24.30 -23.63
N SER A 67 14.29 25.60 -23.68
CA SER A 67 15.07 26.47 -24.58
C SER A 67 16.45 26.75 -23.99
N THR A 68 17.50 26.57 -24.76
CA THR A 68 18.87 26.93 -24.37
C THR A 68 19.18 28.42 -24.58
N ALA A 69 18.26 29.16 -25.23
CA ALA A 69 18.35 30.62 -25.43
C ALA A 69 17.92 31.44 -24.21
N SER A 70 17.39 30.81 -23.17
CA SER A 70 16.90 31.47 -21.95
C SER A 70 17.39 30.77 -20.69
N ASP A 71 17.31 31.44 -19.55
CA ASP A 71 17.63 30.89 -18.23
C ASP A 71 16.47 30.02 -17.68
N ASP A 72 15.90 29.15 -18.52
CA ASP A 72 14.76 28.32 -18.18
C ASP A 72 15.10 27.23 -17.16
N LEU A 73 14.22 27.01 -16.21
CA LEU A 73 14.35 25.97 -15.18
C LEU A 73 13.37 24.83 -15.43
N VAL A 74 13.75 23.65 -14.98
CA VAL A 74 12.91 22.45 -15.00
C VAL A 74 12.66 21.98 -13.57
N TYR A 75 11.41 21.73 -13.26
CA TYR A 75 10.98 21.23 -11.96
C TYR A 75 10.71 19.73 -12.05
N ILE A 76 11.52 18.96 -11.35
CA ILE A 76 11.46 17.49 -11.34
C ILE A 76 10.84 17.05 -10.04
N THR A 77 9.63 16.52 -10.10
CA THR A 77 8.99 15.86 -8.97
C THR A 77 9.46 14.41 -8.88
N CYS A 78 9.88 14.00 -7.71
CA CYS A 78 10.19 12.62 -7.38
C CYS A 78 9.12 12.05 -6.46
N ASP A 79 8.47 10.98 -6.89
CA ASP A 79 7.51 10.22 -6.11
C ASP A 79 8.15 8.94 -5.59
N VAL A 80 7.98 8.66 -4.30
CA VAL A 80 8.34 7.38 -3.69
C VAL A 80 7.14 6.46 -3.82
N LEU A 81 7.29 5.41 -4.61
CA LEU A 81 6.22 4.48 -4.95
C LEU A 81 6.47 3.09 -4.36
N ASP A 82 5.40 2.39 -4.09
CA ASP A 82 5.44 0.96 -3.82
C ASP A 82 5.70 0.15 -5.10
N LYS A 83 5.79 -1.17 -4.99
CA LYS A 83 5.97 -2.08 -6.13
C LYS A 83 4.87 -1.94 -7.19
N ASN A 84 3.65 -1.61 -6.77
CA ASN A 84 2.47 -1.42 -7.62
C ASN A 84 2.34 -0.01 -8.21
N ALA A 85 3.35 0.85 -8.03
CA ALA A 85 3.34 2.26 -8.42
C ALA A 85 2.28 3.10 -7.68
N THR A 86 1.88 2.72 -6.48
CA THR A 86 1.09 3.55 -5.58
C THR A 86 2.03 4.46 -4.79
N LEU A 87 1.71 5.75 -4.72
CA LEU A 87 2.46 6.69 -3.89
C LEU A 87 2.43 6.26 -2.43
N CYS A 88 3.59 6.23 -1.78
CA CYS A 88 3.72 5.91 -0.36
C CYS A 88 3.60 7.20 0.48
N PRO A 89 2.43 7.53 1.04
CA PRO A 89 2.19 8.83 1.65
C PRO A 89 2.94 9.05 2.97
N ASN A 90 3.51 8.00 3.53
CA ASN A 90 4.30 8.05 4.76
C ASN A 90 5.80 7.90 4.50
N ALA A 91 6.24 7.90 3.24
CA ALA A 91 7.65 7.75 2.90
C ALA A 91 8.42 9.06 3.15
N ASP A 92 9.55 8.93 3.84
CA ASP A 92 10.49 9.99 4.21
C ASP A 92 11.93 9.67 3.75
N ASN A 93 12.08 8.77 2.78
CA ASN A 93 13.37 8.34 2.27
C ASN A 93 14.23 9.53 1.83
N SER A 94 15.51 9.53 2.20
CA SER A 94 16.49 10.50 1.67
C SER A 94 16.76 10.20 0.21
N VAL A 95 16.44 11.15 -0.67
CA VAL A 95 16.57 11.05 -2.13
C VAL A 95 17.76 11.87 -2.59
N ALA A 96 18.71 11.25 -3.28
CA ALA A 96 19.84 11.92 -3.90
C ALA A 96 19.62 12.05 -5.41
N PHE A 97 19.83 13.25 -5.94
CA PHE A 97 19.69 13.57 -7.37
C PHE A 97 21.06 13.76 -8.02
N THR A 98 21.17 13.30 -9.27
CA THR A 98 22.28 13.59 -10.15
C THR A 98 21.75 14.08 -11.49
N VAL A 99 22.49 14.98 -12.15
CA VAL A 99 22.13 15.52 -13.46
C VAL A 99 23.33 15.46 -14.40
N VAL A 100 23.06 15.12 -15.64
CA VAL A 100 24.01 15.21 -16.76
C VAL A 100 23.41 16.16 -17.78
N GLY A 101 24.19 17.11 -18.26
CA GLY A 101 23.74 18.14 -19.22
C GLY A 101 23.03 19.33 -18.57
N GLY A 102 23.23 19.52 -17.27
CA GLY A 102 22.69 20.63 -16.48
C GLY A 102 23.27 20.71 -15.08
N THR A 103 22.69 21.57 -14.26
CA THR A 103 23.11 21.81 -12.87
C THR A 103 21.88 21.78 -11.96
N ILE A 104 21.98 21.14 -10.81
CA ILE A 104 20.96 21.19 -9.76
C ILE A 104 21.03 22.57 -9.10
N ILE A 105 19.93 23.30 -9.12
CA ILE A 105 19.79 24.61 -8.49
C ILE A 105 19.36 24.45 -7.02
N GLY A 106 18.53 23.46 -6.74
CA GLY A 106 18.10 23.15 -5.38
C GLY A 106 17.15 21.96 -5.30
N THR A 107 16.88 21.55 -4.08
CA THR A 107 15.94 20.48 -3.73
C THR A 107 15.02 20.92 -2.62
N ASP A 108 13.79 20.43 -2.60
CA ASP A 108 12.78 20.74 -1.59
C ASP A 108 11.79 19.57 -1.46
N ASN A 109 11.00 19.54 -0.39
CA ASN A 109 9.93 18.56 -0.20
C ASN A 109 8.57 19.17 0.16
N GLY A 110 8.49 20.50 0.21
CA GLY A 110 7.28 21.25 0.58
C GLY A 110 6.91 21.18 2.07
N HIS A 111 7.75 20.62 2.92
CA HIS A 111 7.51 20.56 4.37
C HIS A 111 7.90 21.88 5.04
N GLY A 112 6.91 22.68 5.46
CA GLY A 112 7.13 24.02 5.99
C GLY A 112 7.98 24.12 7.27
N ALA A 113 8.21 23.02 7.99
CA ALA A 113 9.08 22.94 9.16
C ALA A 113 10.42 22.23 8.87
N ASN A 114 10.74 21.97 7.58
CA ASN A 114 12.00 21.34 7.21
C ASN A 114 13.17 22.29 7.44
N VAL A 115 14.26 21.77 8.01
CA VAL A 115 15.52 22.49 8.26
C VAL A 115 16.66 22.05 7.34
N GLU A 116 16.41 21.15 6.39
CA GLU A 116 17.39 20.72 5.41
C GLU A 116 17.74 21.88 4.47
N LYS A 117 18.98 21.88 3.97
CA LYS A 117 19.42 22.90 3.02
C LYS A 117 18.74 22.70 1.66
N LEU A 118 18.11 23.75 1.15
CA LEU A 118 17.54 23.75 -0.19
C LEU A 118 18.62 23.72 -1.28
N SER A 119 19.82 24.27 -1.01
CA SER A 119 20.96 24.27 -1.93
C SER A 119 21.74 22.96 -1.84
N GLY A 120 21.23 21.91 -2.41
CA GLY A 120 21.88 20.60 -2.39
C GLY A 120 21.35 19.69 -3.48
N SER A 121 21.91 18.49 -3.53
CA SER A 121 21.44 17.43 -4.44
C SER A 121 20.74 16.29 -3.71
N THR A 122 20.53 16.43 -2.40
CA THR A 122 19.89 15.40 -1.55
C THR A 122 18.86 16.07 -0.66
N HIS A 123 17.68 15.47 -0.58
CA HIS A 123 16.60 15.94 0.29
C HIS A 123 15.72 14.76 0.74
N ALA A 124 15.24 14.77 1.97
CA ALA A 124 14.29 13.77 2.43
C ALA A 124 12.93 13.95 1.73
N ALA A 125 12.27 12.87 1.37
CA ALA A 125 10.89 12.95 0.91
C ALA A 125 9.95 13.37 2.05
N PHE A 126 8.90 14.09 1.72
CA PHE A 126 7.80 14.38 2.62
C PHE A 126 6.49 13.94 1.99
N SER A 127 5.73 13.13 2.72
CA SER A 127 4.51 12.49 2.19
C SER A 127 4.77 11.75 0.84
N GLY A 128 5.94 11.11 0.74
CA GLY A 128 6.36 10.37 -0.44
C GLY A 128 6.81 11.22 -1.61
N LYS A 129 7.03 12.53 -1.45
CA LYS A 129 7.39 13.45 -2.53
C LYS A 129 8.64 14.24 -2.22
N CYS A 130 9.41 14.52 -3.26
CA CYS A 130 10.57 15.40 -3.22
C CYS A 130 10.67 16.16 -4.56
N LEU A 131 11.20 17.37 -4.53
CA LEU A 131 11.40 18.25 -5.68
C LEU A 131 12.90 18.44 -5.94
N CYS A 132 13.28 18.43 -7.20
CA CYS A 132 14.60 18.89 -7.66
C CYS A 132 14.42 19.93 -8.76
N VAL A 133 15.06 21.07 -8.61
CA VAL A 133 15.06 22.14 -9.60
C VAL A 133 16.40 22.09 -10.35
N VAL A 134 16.36 21.99 -11.68
CA VAL A 134 17.54 21.90 -12.52
C VAL A 134 17.55 23.00 -13.58
N LYS A 135 18.75 23.48 -13.91
CA LYS A 135 19.03 24.41 -15.00
C LYS A 135 19.88 23.70 -16.05
N HIS A 136 19.59 23.91 -17.33
CA HIS A 136 20.41 23.38 -18.42
C HIS A 136 21.81 24.05 -18.49
N ASP A 137 22.75 23.40 -19.12
CA ASP A 137 24.16 23.86 -19.29
C ASP A 137 24.38 24.81 -20.48
N GLY A 138 23.31 25.20 -21.17
CA GLY A 138 23.36 26.04 -22.38
C GLY A 138 23.63 25.29 -23.67
N ALA A 139 24.03 24.02 -23.61
CA ALA A 139 24.28 23.21 -24.81
C ALA A 139 22.99 22.49 -25.24
N SER A 140 22.77 22.34 -26.54
CA SER A 140 21.72 21.52 -27.10
C SER A 140 21.95 20.03 -26.80
N GLY A 141 20.87 19.22 -26.86
CA GLY A 141 20.92 17.77 -26.61
C GLY A 141 19.94 17.31 -25.56
N THR A 142 20.37 16.45 -24.64
CA THR A 142 19.51 15.88 -23.60
C THR A 142 20.08 16.16 -22.22
N MET A 143 19.22 16.60 -21.31
CA MET A 143 19.50 16.65 -19.88
C MET A 143 18.89 15.41 -19.24
N LYS A 144 19.71 14.62 -18.54
CA LYS A 144 19.29 13.39 -17.88
C LYS A 144 19.37 13.57 -16.36
N ILE A 145 18.28 13.36 -15.68
CA ILE A 145 18.16 13.42 -14.21
C ILE A 145 17.93 12.02 -13.66
N THR A 146 18.68 11.66 -12.64
CA THR A 146 18.52 10.37 -11.92
C THR A 146 18.32 10.64 -10.43
N ALA A 147 17.35 10.00 -9.85
CA ALA A 147 17.12 9.98 -8.41
C ALA A 147 17.43 8.59 -7.84
N THR A 148 18.10 8.55 -6.69
CA THR A 148 18.44 7.33 -5.97
C THR A 148 18.09 7.47 -4.49
N ALA A 149 17.68 6.37 -3.86
CA ALA A 149 17.49 6.27 -2.42
C ALA A 149 17.88 4.86 -1.96
N ASN A 150 18.31 4.74 -0.72
CA ASN A 150 18.73 3.45 -0.19
C ASN A 150 17.57 2.42 -0.21
N GLY A 151 17.84 1.24 -0.76
CA GLY A 151 16.87 0.14 -0.83
C GLY A 151 15.76 0.30 -1.88
N LEU A 152 15.76 1.38 -2.68
CA LEU A 152 14.76 1.64 -3.70
C LEU A 152 15.34 1.54 -5.12
N ALA A 153 14.53 1.08 -6.07
CA ALA A 153 14.90 1.18 -7.49
C ALA A 153 14.97 2.66 -7.92
N ALA A 154 16.04 3.03 -8.62
CA ALA A 154 16.29 4.39 -9.07
C ALA A 154 15.25 4.86 -10.10
N GLY A 155 14.88 6.15 -10.04
CA GLY A 155 14.10 6.84 -11.07
C GLY A 155 15.00 7.62 -12.03
N THR A 156 14.62 7.69 -13.31
CA THR A 156 15.33 8.46 -14.31
C THR A 156 14.36 9.16 -15.25
N ILE A 157 14.67 10.41 -15.62
CA ILE A 157 13.92 11.17 -16.62
C ILE A 157 14.90 11.92 -17.55
N SER A 158 14.46 12.18 -18.77
CA SER A 158 15.21 12.95 -19.76
C SER A 158 14.40 14.14 -20.24
N VAL A 159 15.04 15.30 -20.36
CA VAL A 159 14.48 16.55 -20.89
C VAL A 159 15.32 17.00 -22.08
N THR A 160 14.69 17.30 -23.21
CA THR A 160 15.35 17.77 -24.41
C THR A 160 15.78 19.23 -24.23
N LYS A 161 16.98 19.57 -24.72
CA LYS A 161 17.53 20.94 -24.73
C LYS A 161 17.71 21.40 -26.17
N GLY A 162 17.22 22.57 -26.52
CA GLY A 162 17.35 23.11 -27.86
C GLY A 162 16.76 24.51 -28.00
N GLU A 163 16.82 25.08 -29.19
CA GLU A 163 16.27 26.42 -29.50
C GLU A 163 14.76 26.41 -29.77
N THR A 164 14.08 25.30 -29.54
CA THR A 164 12.69 25.12 -29.93
C THR A 164 11.75 25.87 -28.99
N THR A 165 10.84 26.66 -29.56
CA THR A 165 9.68 27.20 -28.83
C THR A 165 8.77 26.05 -28.41
N ILE A 166 8.71 25.80 -27.12
CA ILE A 166 7.89 24.69 -26.59
C ILE A 166 6.47 25.19 -26.45
N ALA A 167 5.55 24.63 -27.24
CA ALA A 167 4.14 24.74 -26.94
C ALA A 167 3.89 23.96 -25.63
N ALA A 168 3.39 24.64 -24.60
CA ALA A 168 2.92 23.98 -23.40
C ALA A 168 1.75 23.06 -23.80
N THR A 169 2.01 21.77 -23.89
CA THR A 169 0.95 20.79 -24.07
C THR A 169 0.36 20.55 -22.69
N ALA A 170 -0.80 21.16 -22.40
CA ALA A 170 -1.58 20.74 -21.26
C ALA A 170 -1.81 19.24 -21.39
N PRO A 171 -1.60 18.45 -20.30
CA PRO A 171 -1.92 17.04 -20.34
C PRO A 171 -3.40 16.92 -20.72
N ALA A 172 -3.66 16.26 -21.86
CA ALA A 172 -5.02 15.92 -22.22
C ALA A 172 -5.56 15.07 -21.06
N ALA A 173 -6.66 15.53 -20.46
CA ALA A 173 -7.40 14.72 -19.52
C ALA A 173 -7.92 13.50 -20.29
N SER A 174 -7.19 12.42 -20.27
CA SER A 174 -7.66 11.15 -20.79
C SER A 174 -8.63 10.59 -19.76
N PHE A 175 -9.93 10.78 -20.01
CA PHE A 175 -10.94 9.97 -19.37
C PHE A 175 -10.74 8.54 -19.88
N VAL A 176 -10.28 7.67 -19.01
CA VAL A 176 -10.29 6.22 -19.28
C VAL A 176 -11.74 5.81 -19.39
N ASP A 177 -12.08 5.06 -20.43
CA ASP A 177 -13.43 4.54 -20.66
C ASP A 177 -13.97 3.90 -19.38
N ALA A 178 -15.05 4.49 -18.81
CA ALA A 178 -15.58 4.17 -17.49
C ALA A 178 -16.25 2.79 -17.42
N THR A 179 -16.38 2.08 -18.53
CA THR A 179 -17.05 0.77 -18.59
C THR A 179 -16.17 -0.38 -18.09
N ASN A 180 -14.86 -0.17 -18.06
CA ASN A 180 -13.93 -1.15 -17.53
C ASN A 180 -12.64 -0.43 -17.12
N PRO A 181 -12.55 0.11 -15.88
CA PRO A 181 -11.27 0.61 -15.41
C PRO A 181 -10.29 -0.55 -15.59
N PRO A 182 -9.05 -0.30 -16.08
CA PRO A 182 -8.07 -1.34 -16.07
C PRO A 182 -7.98 -1.83 -14.63
N MET A 183 -8.57 -2.99 -14.37
CA MET A 183 -8.27 -3.71 -13.15
C MET A 183 -6.77 -3.73 -13.15
N ARG A 184 -6.17 -3.00 -12.20
CA ARG A 184 -4.76 -3.15 -11.97
C ARG A 184 -4.56 -4.63 -11.94
N ASP A 185 -3.72 -5.13 -12.86
CA ASP A 185 -3.30 -6.50 -12.80
C ASP A 185 -2.59 -6.67 -11.46
N VAL A 186 -3.35 -7.03 -10.44
CA VAL A 186 -2.87 -7.55 -9.17
C VAL A 186 -2.46 -9.01 -9.34
N SER A 187 -2.15 -9.44 -10.55
CA SER A 187 -1.39 -10.63 -10.82
C SER A 187 0.09 -10.39 -10.45
N GLU A 188 0.33 -9.95 -9.23
CA GLU A 188 1.38 -10.63 -8.51
C GLU A 188 1.04 -12.11 -8.57
N PRO A 189 2.03 -13.01 -8.78
CA PRO A 189 1.79 -14.41 -8.52
C PRO A 189 1.12 -14.45 -7.16
N ALA A 190 -0.15 -14.87 -7.11
CA ALA A 190 -0.99 -14.75 -5.94
C ALA A 190 -0.12 -15.19 -4.76
N GLU A 191 0.22 -14.25 -3.87
CA GLU A 191 1.02 -14.63 -2.71
C GLU A 191 0.28 -15.80 -2.13
N ALA A 192 0.96 -16.94 -2.04
CA ALA A 192 0.30 -18.19 -1.69
C ALA A 192 -0.53 -17.93 -0.43
N ALA A 193 -1.81 -18.30 -0.47
CA ALA A 193 -2.73 -18.03 0.61
C ALA A 193 -2.11 -18.46 1.95
N PRO A 194 -2.36 -17.74 3.05
CA PRO A 194 -1.88 -18.15 4.35
C PRO A 194 -2.40 -19.54 4.68
N THR A 195 -1.52 -20.42 5.16
CA THR A 195 -1.87 -21.82 5.40
C THR A 195 -1.39 -22.32 6.75
N ILE A 196 -2.15 -23.29 7.29
CA ILE A 196 -1.70 -24.18 8.35
C ILE A 196 -1.68 -25.58 7.75
N SER A 197 -0.50 -26.11 7.50
CA SER A 197 -0.32 -27.42 6.85
C SER A 197 -0.33 -28.59 7.82
N ALA A 198 -0.05 -28.34 9.08
CA ALA A 198 -0.11 -29.35 10.14
C ALA A 198 -0.52 -28.72 11.47
N ILE A 199 -1.27 -29.50 12.24
CA ILE A 199 -1.66 -29.17 13.61
C ILE A 199 -1.60 -30.43 14.47
N SER A 200 -1.07 -30.31 15.67
CA SER A 200 -1.11 -31.35 16.70
C SER A 200 -1.26 -30.72 18.08
N ALA A 201 -1.71 -31.49 19.04
CA ALA A 201 -1.68 -31.12 20.45
C ALA A 201 -0.89 -32.16 21.23
N ASP A 202 -0.20 -31.73 22.28
CA ASP A 202 0.54 -32.62 23.17
C ASP A 202 -0.38 -33.60 23.94
N LYS A 203 -1.65 -33.20 24.11
CA LYS A 203 -2.71 -34.02 24.74
C LYS A 203 -4.09 -33.61 24.18
N THR A 204 -5.02 -34.56 24.19
CA THR A 204 -6.44 -34.33 23.82
C THR A 204 -7.39 -34.50 25.03
N THR A 205 -6.81 -34.81 26.20
CA THR A 205 -7.53 -34.82 27.48
C THR A 205 -6.72 -34.00 28.48
N ALA A 206 -7.39 -33.09 29.20
CA ALA A 206 -6.74 -32.21 30.16
C ALA A 206 -7.64 -31.95 31.36
N ALA A 207 -7.08 -31.73 32.54
CA ALA A 207 -7.81 -31.20 33.69
C ALA A 207 -8.09 -29.69 33.48
N LEU A 208 -9.02 -29.15 34.30
CA LEU A 208 -9.22 -27.70 34.34
C LEU A 208 -7.93 -26.97 34.74
N ASN A 209 -7.66 -25.86 34.08
CA ASN A 209 -6.44 -25.05 34.22
C ASN A 209 -5.12 -25.77 33.79
N GLU A 210 -5.20 -27.02 33.33
CA GLU A 210 -4.05 -27.68 32.75
C GLU A 210 -3.74 -27.11 31.36
N GLU A 211 -2.46 -26.82 31.11
CA GLU A 211 -1.99 -26.27 29.84
C GLU A 211 -1.90 -27.35 28.76
N ILE A 212 -2.46 -27.06 27.60
CA ILE A 212 -2.38 -27.86 26.39
C ILE A 212 -1.50 -27.09 25.39
N THR A 213 -0.51 -27.74 24.84
CA THR A 213 0.38 -27.16 23.84
C THR A 213 -0.01 -27.63 22.45
N PHE A 214 -0.46 -26.71 21.62
CA PHE A 214 -0.69 -26.93 20.19
C PHE A 214 0.58 -26.62 19.41
N THR A 215 0.92 -27.46 18.46
CA THR A 215 2.01 -27.25 17.51
C THR A 215 1.40 -27.08 16.12
N LEU A 216 1.70 -25.95 15.46
CA LEU A 216 1.20 -25.59 14.14
C LEU A 216 2.36 -25.40 13.17
N THR A 217 2.22 -25.89 11.94
CA THR A 217 3.13 -25.54 10.85
C THR A 217 2.44 -24.59 9.91
N VAL A 218 2.95 -23.39 9.81
CA VAL A 218 2.32 -22.26 9.10
C VAL A 218 3.21 -21.77 7.95
N ALA A 219 2.58 -21.28 6.88
CA ALA A 219 3.28 -20.61 5.79
C ALA A 219 2.45 -19.43 5.28
N ASN A 220 3.14 -18.37 4.86
CA ASN A 220 2.56 -17.09 4.42
C ASN A 220 1.58 -16.47 5.44
N THR A 221 1.86 -16.66 6.73
CA THR A 221 0.95 -16.33 7.83
C THR A 221 1.58 -15.29 8.74
N THR A 222 0.88 -14.18 9.00
CA THR A 222 1.32 -13.12 9.92
C THR A 222 0.48 -13.06 11.20
N SER A 223 -0.71 -13.67 11.18
CA SER A 223 -1.57 -13.80 12.36
C SER A 223 -2.47 -15.03 12.27
N ILE A 224 -2.97 -15.49 13.40
CA ILE A 224 -3.87 -16.64 13.49
C ILE A 224 -5.07 -16.26 14.35
N ARG A 225 -6.28 -16.59 13.87
CA ARG A 225 -7.50 -16.58 14.69
C ARG A 225 -7.66 -17.92 15.35
N VAL A 226 -7.83 -17.91 16.66
CA VAL A 226 -8.10 -19.11 17.47
C VAL A 226 -9.60 -19.18 17.74
N TYR A 227 -10.21 -20.28 17.36
CA TYR A 227 -11.62 -20.57 17.59
C TYR A 227 -11.77 -21.59 18.73
N ILE A 228 -12.71 -21.33 19.63
CA ILE A 228 -13.17 -22.28 20.63
C ILE A 228 -14.67 -22.44 20.43
N ASP A 229 -15.12 -23.69 20.28
CA ASP A 229 -16.53 -24.05 20.06
C ASP A 229 -17.18 -23.25 18.90
N GLY A 230 -16.41 -23.02 17.84
CA GLY A 230 -16.84 -22.32 16.63
C GLY A 230 -16.80 -20.80 16.69
N SER A 231 -16.54 -20.20 17.84
CA SER A 231 -16.44 -18.75 18.02
C SER A 231 -14.99 -18.29 18.11
N VAL A 232 -14.67 -17.11 17.54
CA VAL A 232 -13.33 -16.50 17.68
C VAL A 232 -13.11 -16.16 19.15
N ASN A 233 -12.08 -16.75 19.72
CA ASN A 233 -11.69 -16.54 21.12
C ASN A 233 -10.51 -15.56 21.23
N ARG A 234 -9.51 -15.69 20.34
CA ARG A 234 -8.26 -14.93 20.43
C ARG A 234 -7.60 -14.76 19.06
N TYR A 235 -6.73 -13.77 18.97
CA TYR A 235 -5.81 -13.56 17.86
C TYR A 235 -4.38 -13.74 18.34
N ILE A 236 -3.55 -14.42 17.53
CA ILE A 236 -2.10 -14.50 17.69
C ILE A 236 -1.51 -13.63 16.61
N TYR A 237 -0.67 -12.66 16.96
CA TYR A 237 0.01 -11.75 16.05
C TYR A 237 1.50 -12.09 15.94
N ASP A 238 2.19 -11.45 15.00
CA ASP A 238 3.64 -11.59 14.76
C ASP A 238 4.05 -13.05 14.49
N VAL A 239 3.19 -13.77 13.78
CA VAL A 239 3.44 -15.13 13.36
C VAL A 239 4.46 -15.13 12.21
N THR A 240 5.45 -16.00 12.29
CA THR A 240 6.45 -16.22 11.24
C THR A 240 6.29 -17.63 10.66
N ASP A 241 6.61 -17.77 9.38
CA ASP A 241 6.56 -19.07 8.69
C ASP A 241 7.43 -20.13 9.40
N GLY A 242 6.94 -21.36 9.42
CA GLY A 242 7.57 -22.49 10.07
C GLY A 242 6.71 -23.13 11.13
N THR A 243 7.35 -23.78 12.10
CA THR A 243 6.66 -24.43 13.20
C THR A 243 6.59 -23.53 14.41
N MET A 244 5.40 -23.33 14.94
CA MET A 244 5.15 -22.56 16.16
C MET A 244 4.35 -23.36 17.19
N THR A 245 4.39 -22.91 18.43
CA THR A 245 3.58 -23.48 19.51
C THR A 245 2.65 -22.44 20.08
N TYR A 246 1.45 -22.88 20.47
CA TYR A 246 0.46 -22.08 21.15
C TYR A 246 -0.09 -22.83 22.36
N LYS A 247 -0.18 -22.16 23.50
CA LYS A 247 -0.60 -22.73 24.77
C LYS A 247 -1.99 -22.24 25.14
N LEU A 248 -2.85 -23.16 25.57
CA LEU A 248 -4.22 -22.89 25.98
C LEU A 248 -4.58 -23.74 27.21
N SER A 249 -5.33 -23.16 28.14
CA SER A 249 -5.99 -23.87 29.23
C SER A 249 -7.43 -23.45 29.33
N PHE A 250 -8.28 -24.29 29.86
CA PHE A 250 -9.70 -24.02 30.10
C PHE A 250 -10.00 -23.88 31.61
N THR A 251 -10.73 -22.83 31.97
CA THR A 251 -11.08 -22.51 33.34
C THR A 251 -12.43 -23.09 33.77
N ASP A 252 -13.23 -23.54 32.78
CA ASP A 252 -14.51 -24.19 33.01
C ASP A 252 -14.64 -25.44 32.13
N ALA A 253 -15.35 -26.46 32.62
CA ALA A 253 -15.53 -27.72 31.92
C ALA A 253 -16.57 -27.63 30.79
N GLY A 254 -17.47 -26.64 30.83
CA GLY A 254 -18.56 -26.52 29.88
C GLY A 254 -19.34 -27.82 29.70
N SER A 255 -19.39 -28.35 28.48
CA SER A 255 -20.02 -29.64 28.13
C SER A 255 -19.10 -30.85 28.35
N GLY A 256 -17.94 -30.71 28.98
CA GLY A 256 -16.92 -31.76 29.11
C GLY A 256 -16.01 -31.92 27.90
N THR A 257 -16.32 -31.26 26.79
CA THR A 257 -15.45 -31.18 25.58
C THR A 257 -15.39 -29.77 25.04
N ARG A 258 -14.28 -29.43 24.42
CA ARG A 258 -14.06 -28.17 23.71
C ARG A 258 -13.51 -28.46 22.30
N THR A 259 -13.93 -27.71 21.32
CA THR A 259 -13.41 -27.80 19.98
C THR A 259 -12.52 -26.61 19.71
N VAL A 260 -11.23 -26.86 19.39
CA VAL A 260 -10.25 -25.81 19.09
C VAL A 260 -9.89 -25.87 17.62
N ALA A 261 -9.99 -24.74 16.93
CA ALA A 261 -9.57 -24.61 15.53
C ALA A 261 -8.77 -23.33 15.31
N PHE A 262 -7.98 -23.28 14.24
CA PHE A 262 -7.09 -22.18 13.91
C PHE A 262 -7.34 -21.76 12.46
N GLU A 263 -7.30 -20.46 12.21
CA GLU A 263 -7.48 -19.88 10.89
C GLU A 263 -6.32 -18.92 10.60
N PRO A 264 -5.46 -19.22 9.62
CA PRO A 264 -4.31 -18.41 9.31
C PRO A 264 -4.74 -17.15 8.56
N CYS A 265 -4.09 -16.03 8.85
CA CYS A 265 -4.33 -14.75 8.19
C CYS A 265 -3.01 -14.08 7.82
N ARG A 266 -3.03 -13.29 6.73
CA ARG A 266 -1.96 -12.39 6.32
C ARG A 266 -2.59 -11.08 5.86
N GLY A 267 -2.51 -10.06 6.71
CA GLY A 267 -3.30 -8.86 6.51
C GLY A 267 -4.79 -9.21 6.41
N ASP A 268 -5.42 -8.82 5.31
CA ASP A 268 -6.85 -9.09 5.06
C ASP A 268 -7.12 -10.45 4.36
N VAL A 269 -6.07 -11.16 3.95
CA VAL A 269 -6.21 -12.49 3.33
C VAL A 269 -6.38 -13.52 4.42
N VAL A 270 -7.48 -14.28 4.33
CA VAL A 270 -7.83 -15.35 5.28
C VAL A 270 -7.67 -16.70 4.58
N GLY A 271 -6.88 -17.58 5.18
CA GLY A 271 -6.72 -18.95 4.70
C GLY A 271 -7.81 -19.90 5.20
N ALA A 272 -7.66 -21.15 4.84
CA ALA A 272 -8.62 -22.17 5.30
C ALA A 272 -8.50 -22.43 6.81
N LYS A 273 -9.61 -22.37 7.51
CA LYS A 273 -9.68 -22.76 8.92
C LYS A 273 -9.42 -24.27 9.05
N THR A 274 -8.59 -24.67 10.02
CA THR A 274 -8.31 -26.08 10.30
C THR A 274 -9.59 -26.82 10.72
N ALA A 275 -9.60 -28.14 10.54
CA ALA A 275 -10.58 -28.98 11.22
C ALA A 275 -10.48 -28.77 12.74
N GLY A 276 -11.63 -28.77 13.42
CA GLY A 276 -11.68 -28.60 14.86
C GLY A 276 -11.07 -29.81 15.58
N MET A 277 -10.13 -29.55 16.49
CA MET A 277 -9.55 -30.57 17.38
C MET A 277 -10.38 -30.63 18.65
N VAL A 278 -10.89 -31.81 19.00
CA VAL A 278 -11.70 -32.00 20.21
C VAL A 278 -10.77 -32.25 21.40
N ILE A 279 -10.94 -31.45 22.44
CA ILE A 279 -10.28 -31.59 23.74
C ILE A 279 -11.31 -32.03 24.75
N THR A 280 -11.08 -33.16 25.41
CA THR A 280 -11.89 -33.67 26.50
C THR A 280 -11.40 -33.10 27.83
N LEU A 281 -12.29 -32.47 28.60
CA LEU A 281 -11.96 -31.93 29.90
C LEU A 281 -12.36 -32.96 30.97
N ALA A 282 -11.36 -33.48 31.65
CA ALA A 282 -11.56 -34.41 32.77
C ALA A 282 -12.15 -33.62 33.97
N ASN A 283 -13.26 -34.09 34.51
CA ASN A 283 -13.72 -33.61 35.78
C ASN A 283 -12.72 -34.03 36.86
N SER A 284 -12.20 -33.06 37.60
CA SER A 284 -11.32 -33.29 38.77
C SER A 284 -12.12 -33.94 39.92
#